data_ef4fef04588e9b0683a82a918254a55f
#
_entry.id   ef4fef04588e9b0683a82a918254a55f
#
_cell.length_a   1.000
_cell.length_b   1.000
_cell.length_c   1.000
_cell.angle_alpha   90.00
_cell.angle_beta   90.00
_cell.angle_gamma   90.00
#
_symmetry.space_group_name_H-M   'P 1'
#
loop_
_entity.id
_entity.type
_entity.pdbx_description
1 polymer ?
#
loop_
_entity_poly.entity_id
_entity_poly.type
_entity_poly.pdbx_seq_one_letter_code
_entity_poly.pdbx_strand_id
1 'polypeptide(L)'
;MDNKLYIRLQPWKQESLISKIDIGLGDEYNSYHNVTATDTSSVHENTVYTYAGASGKLGKWFDWQAKTHYGFIGTGAGDFDISANFKTRVYPFRKAKTSPLEISGELSSSLLKPEFYQRHFYSTINEMLRWDKDLNRISTTKIKGSINIPHWRFSLDGGYAIVNNYTYYDTFGVLQQHGEPISVLTANLNQEFVLWNTLHLNNRALLQYSSNTEVLPLPRLALNLKYYVQFPVEPGVLDMQIGINGWFNTKWYSPQWNYITGVFTNQKEWQYNNGPFFDVFINMQWKTCCIFVKAQNLGGGWPMDHADYFSAHKHIVTTGLMPSLKIGIFWPFYISPTINKVANK
;
A
#
# COMPACT_ATOMS: atom_id res chain seq x y z
N MET A 1 -0.30 -23.20 -4.17
CA MET A 1 -1.16 -23.87 -3.16
C MET A 1 -0.44 -23.80 -1.83
N ASP A 2 -1.07 -23.26 -0.78
CA ASP A 2 -0.47 -23.13 0.55
C ASP A 2 -1.35 -23.89 1.55
N ASN A 3 -0.81 -24.95 2.13
CA ASN A 3 -1.48 -25.80 3.11
C ASN A 3 -0.87 -25.53 4.47
N LYS A 4 -1.73 -25.27 5.47
CA LYS A 4 -1.30 -24.90 6.80
C LYS A 4 -1.98 -25.76 7.86
N LEU A 5 -1.18 -26.43 8.68
CA LEU A 5 -1.65 -27.13 9.88
C LEU A 5 -1.09 -26.41 11.10
N TYR A 6 -1.95 -25.96 12.00
CA TYR A 6 -1.50 -25.28 13.21
C TYR A 6 -2.32 -25.67 14.43
N ILE A 7 -1.68 -25.60 15.57
CA ILE A 7 -2.30 -25.75 16.88
C ILE A 7 -2.40 -24.35 17.50
N ARG A 8 -3.60 -24.00 17.92
CA ARG A 8 -3.86 -22.76 18.64
C ARG A 8 -4.08 -23.06 20.11
N LEU A 9 -3.24 -22.48 20.95
CA LEU A 9 -3.36 -22.51 22.39
C LEU A 9 -3.99 -21.19 22.86
N GLN A 10 -5.15 -21.31 23.49
CA GLN A 10 -5.92 -20.14 23.95
C GLN A 10 -6.51 -20.42 25.37
N PRO A 11 -5.66 -20.83 26.34
CA PRO A 11 -6.13 -21.16 27.68
C PRO A 11 -6.34 -19.93 28.57
N TRP A 12 -5.93 -18.76 28.09
CA TRP A 12 -5.98 -17.50 28.85
C TRP A 12 -7.22 -16.69 28.50
N LYS A 13 -7.57 -15.75 29.39
CA LYS A 13 -8.63 -14.79 29.11
C LYS A 13 -8.25 -13.94 27.88
N GLN A 14 -9.24 -13.51 27.10
CA GLN A 14 -9.00 -12.67 25.93
C GLN A 14 -8.28 -11.35 26.24
N GLU A 15 -8.42 -10.84 27.44
CA GLU A 15 -7.79 -9.61 27.94
C GLU A 15 -6.56 -9.90 28.80
N SER A 16 -5.72 -10.84 28.39
CA SER A 16 -4.44 -11.15 29.05
C SER A 16 -3.27 -10.74 28.18
N LEU A 17 -2.14 -10.46 28.82
CA LEU A 17 -0.90 -10.10 28.13
C LEU A 17 -0.51 -11.09 27.04
N ILE A 18 -0.78 -12.38 27.26
CA ILE A 18 -0.73 -13.43 26.25
C ILE A 18 -2.13 -14.00 26.15
N SER A 19 -2.84 -13.78 25.05
CA SER A 19 -4.20 -14.29 24.84
C SER A 19 -4.21 -15.54 23.98
N LYS A 20 -3.28 -15.66 23.04
CA LYS A 20 -3.13 -16.85 22.20
C LYS A 20 -1.70 -17.07 21.75
N ILE A 21 -1.39 -18.34 21.51
CA ILE A 21 -0.15 -18.78 20.86
C ILE A 21 -0.57 -19.74 19.73
N ASP A 22 -0.03 -19.51 18.55
CA ASP A 22 -0.20 -20.37 17.37
C ASP A 22 1.15 -20.99 17.02
N ILE A 23 1.19 -22.29 16.78
CA ILE A 23 2.39 -23.00 16.29
C ILE A 23 1.93 -23.95 15.20
N GLY A 24 2.60 -23.97 14.08
CA GLY A 24 2.21 -24.80 12.96
C GLY A 24 3.31 -25.10 11.97
N LEU A 25 2.96 -25.95 11.04
CA LEU A 25 3.72 -26.31 9.87
C LEU A 25 2.92 -25.98 8.63
N GLY A 26 3.58 -25.60 7.57
CA GLY A 26 2.94 -25.38 6.28
C GLY A 26 3.78 -25.94 5.15
N ASP A 27 3.11 -26.12 4.03
CA ASP A 27 3.68 -26.58 2.77
C ASP A 27 3.16 -25.67 1.67
N GLU A 28 4.07 -24.93 1.05
CA GLU A 28 3.80 -24.06 -0.08
C GLU A 28 4.29 -24.73 -1.35
N TYR A 29 3.35 -25.05 -2.26
CA TYR A 29 3.63 -25.62 -3.56
C TYR A 29 3.25 -24.65 -4.67
N ASN A 30 4.23 -24.27 -5.49
CA ASN A 30 4.09 -23.41 -6.64
C ASN A 30 4.43 -24.18 -7.94
N SER A 31 3.59 -24.03 -8.94
CA SER A 31 3.81 -24.59 -10.28
C SER A 31 3.85 -23.44 -11.29
N TYR A 32 4.96 -23.32 -11.99
CA TYR A 32 5.21 -22.29 -12.99
C TYR A 32 5.26 -22.93 -14.36
N HIS A 33 4.56 -22.34 -15.31
CA HIS A 33 4.52 -22.82 -16.69
C HIS A 33 5.25 -21.81 -17.59
N ASN A 34 6.33 -22.24 -18.17
CA ASN A 34 7.06 -21.50 -19.19
C ASN A 34 6.61 -21.98 -20.56
N VAL A 35 5.93 -21.12 -21.30
CA VAL A 35 5.54 -21.40 -22.68
C VAL A 35 6.51 -20.69 -23.60
N THR A 36 7.36 -21.44 -24.28
CA THR A 36 8.21 -20.95 -25.36
C THR A 36 7.64 -21.39 -26.71
N ALA A 37 8.13 -20.81 -27.81
CA ALA A 37 7.68 -21.21 -29.16
C ALA A 37 7.94 -22.68 -29.50
N THR A 38 8.89 -23.30 -28.83
CA THR A 38 9.36 -24.67 -29.13
C THR A 38 9.17 -25.66 -27.99
N ASP A 39 8.90 -25.18 -26.76
CA ASP A 39 8.81 -26.05 -25.59
C ASP A 39 7.84 -25.47 -24.57
N THR A 40 7.12 -26.36 -23.90
CA THR A 40 6.28 -26.04 -22.75
C THR A 40 6.82 -26.79 -21.56
N SER A 41 7.62 -26.12 -20.74
CA SER A 41 8.16 -26.69 -19.52
C SER A 41 7.40 -26.19 -18.30
N SER A 42 7.23 -27.04 -17.31
CA SER A 42 6.72 -26.65 -15.99
C SER A 42 7.80 -26.86 -14.94
N VAL A 43 7.98 -25.85 -14.11
CA VAL A 43 8.88 -25.88 -12.96
C VAL A 43 8.04 -25.88 -11.70
N HIS A 44 8.39 -26.77 -10.78
CA HIS A 44 7.70 -26.90 -9.51
C HIS A 44 8.63 -26.49 -8.38
N GLU A 45 8.15 -25.62 -7.52
CA GLU A 45 8.84 -25.23 -6.31
C GLU A 45 7.99 -25.63 -5.11
N ASN A 46 8.63 -26.23 -4.14
CA ASN A 46 8.01 -26.61 -2.88
C ASN A 46 8.82 -26.06 -1.72
N THR A 47 8.14 -25.56 -0.68
CA THR A 47 8.75 -25.07 0.55
C THR A 47 7.96 -25.55 1.75
N VAL A 48 8.62 -26.31 2.61
CA VAL A 48 8.06 -26.67 3.92
C VAL A 48 8.58 -25.67 4.95
N TYR A 49 7.68 -25.10 5.73
CA TYR A 49 8.01 -24.07 6.68
C TYR A 49 7.35 -24.28 8.06
N THR A 50 7.95 -23.69 9.07
CA THR A 50 7.36 -23.53 10.39
C THR A 50 6.73 -22.16 10.53
N TYR A 51 5.66 -22.09 11.27
CA TYR A 51 4.97 -20.87 11.64
C TYR A 51 4.79 -20.82 13.15
N ALA A 52 5.08 -19.68 13.75
CA ALA A 52 4.72 -19.40 15.13
C ALA A 52 4.14 -17.99 15.24
N GLY A 53 3.16 -17.83 16.12
CA GLY A 53 2.55 -16.55 16.39
C GLY A 53 2.13 -16.43 17.84
N ALA A 54 2.21 -15.23 18.38
CA ALA A 54 1.67 -14.92 19.68
C ALA A 54 1.00 -13.56 19.64
N SER A 55 -0.05 -13.40 20.42
CA SER A 55 -0.69 -12.11 20.59
C SER A 55 -1.32 -11.98 21.95
N GLY A 56 -1.48 -10.74 22.38
CA GLY A 56 -2.06 -10.42 23.65
C GLY A 56 -2.75 -9.07 23.65
N LYS A 57 -3.59 -8.89 24.68
CA LYS A 57 -4.34 -7.67 24.87
C LYS A 57 -4.43 -7.36 26.36
N LEU A 58 -4.00 -6.19 26.77
CA LEU A 58 -4.10 -5.73 28.14
C LEU A 58 -5.25 -4.72 28.26
N GLY A 59 -6.44 -5.24 28.55
CA GLY A 59 -7.65 -4.45 28.59
C GLY A 59 -7.87 -3.70 27.26
N LYS A 60 -8.30 -2.44 27.35
CA LYS A 60 -8.49 -1.56 26.20
C LYS A 60 -7.26 -0.71 25.83
N TRP A 61 -6.17 -0.87 26.58
CA TRP A 61 -5.02 0.05 26.53
C TRP A 61 -3.93 -0.41 25.59
N PHE A 62 -3.70 -1.71 25.51
CA PHE A 62 -2.53 -2.24 24.81
C PHE A 62 -2.87 -3.55 24.07
N ASP A 63 -2.54 -3.60 22.80
CA ASP A 63 -2.61 -4.79 21.96
C ASP A 63 -1.22 -5.06 21.38
N TRP A 64 -0.83 -6.31 21.26
CA TRP A 64 0.38 -6.69 20.55
C TRP A 64 0.21 -8.00 19.81
N GLN A 65 1.01 -8.17 18.77
CA GLN A 65 1.08 -9.40 17.99
C GLN A 65 2.50 -9.58 17.46
N ALA A 66 3.00 -10.80 17.56
CA ALA A 66 4.25 -11.22 16.93
C ALA A 66 3.99 -12.46 16.08
N LYS A 67 4.66 -12.55 14.93
CA LYS A 67 4.60 -13.69 14.01
C LYS A 67 5.99 -13.98 13.50
N THR A 68 6.26 -15.25 13.25
CA THR A 68 7.47 -15.68 12.56
C THR A 68 7.15 -16.83 11.61
N HIS A 69 7.88 -16.86 10.53
CA HIS A 69 7.85 -17.91 9.51
C HIS A 69 9.29 -18.28 9.17
N TYR A 70 9.56 -19.56 9.03
CA TYR A 70 10.89 -20.06 8.68
C TYR A 70 10.77 -21.26 7.75
N GLY A 71 11.29 -21.12 6.52
CA GLY A 71 11.40 -22.19 5.55
C GLY A 71 12.61 -23.10 5.86
N PHE A 72 12.41 -24.39 5.98
CA PHE A 72 13.49 -25.32 6.33
C PHE A 72 13.75 -26.42 5.30
N ILE A 73 12.81 -26.69 4.39
CA ILE A 73 12.97 -27.64 3.29
C ILE A 73 12.48 -27.00 1.99
N GLY A 74 13.13 -27.33 0.88
CA GLY A 74 12.72 -26.95 -0.46
C GLY A 74 13.32 -25.63 -0.94
N THR A 75 12.67 -24.97 -1.88
CA THR A 75 13.18 -23.79 -2.57
C THR A 75 13.35 -22.60 -1.65
N GLY A 76 12.47 -22.43 -0.65
CA GLY A 76 12.54 -21.41 0.36
C GLY A 76 13.28 -21.83 1.63
N ALA A 77 14.10 -22.91 1.60
CA ALA A 77 14.89 -23.30 2.77
C ALA A 77 15.89 -22.19 3.15
N GLY A 78 15.78 -21.68 4.38
CA GLY A 78 16.54 -20.53 4.87
C GLY A 78 15.84 -19.18 4.69
N ASP A 79 14.66 -19.14 4.08
CA ASP A 79 13.81 -17.95 4.09
C ASP A 79 13.21 -17.78 5.48
N PHE A 80 13.18 -16.54 5.97
CA PHE A 80 12.48 -16.23 7.21
C PHE A 80 11.76 -14.89 7.12
N ASP A 81 10.73 -14.77 7.92
CA ASP A 81 10.01 -13.53 8.18
C ASP A 81 9.65 -13.46 9.66
N ILE A 82 9.95 -12.34 10.28
CA ILE A 82 9.58 -12.02 11.65
C ILE A 82 8.91 -10.66 11.64
N SER A 83 7.74 -10.57 12.25
CA SER A 83 7.06 -9.30 12.45
C SER A 83 6.48 -9.19 13.86
N ALA A 84 6.61 -8.02 14.43
CA ALA A 84 6.02 -7.66 15.71
C ALA A 84 5.36 -6.30 15.58
N ASN A 85 4.14 -6.19 16.07
CA ASN A 85 3.44 -4.93 16.13
C ASN A 85 2.79 -4.75 17.51
N PHE A 86 2.68 -3.51 17.92
CA PHE A 86 1.95 -3.14 19.12
C PHE A 86 1.12 -1.88 18.89
N LYS A 87 0.08 -1.75 19.67
CA LYS A 87 -0.81 -0.60 19.67
C LYS A 87 -1.19 -0.23 21.09
N THR A 88 -0.91 0.99 21.47
CA THR A 88 -1.28 1.55 22.76
C THR A 88 -2.33 2.63 22.58
N ARG A 89 -3.37 2.60 23.39
CA ARG A 89 -4.44 3.60 23.41
C ARG A 89 -4.43 4.35 24.73
N VAL A 90 -4.28 5.67 24.64
CA VAL A 90 -4.30 6.57 25.77
C VAL A 90 -5.55 7.45 25.67
N TYR A 91 -6.24 7.66 26.77
CA TYR A 91 -7.46 8.46 26.85
C TYR A 91 -7.21 9.76 27.62
N PRO A 92 -6.53 10.74 27.00
CA PRO A 92 -6.12 11.96 27.72
C PRO A 92 -7.30 12.91 27.99
N PHE A 93 -8.39 12.80 27.20
CA PHE A 93 -9.52 13.69 27.28
C PHE A 93 -10.73 13.00 27.92
N ARG A 94 -11.21 13.49 29.05
CA ARG A 94 -12.37 12.91 29.75
C ARG A 94 -13.64 12.82 28.90
N LYS A 95 -13.85 13.76 27.99
CA LYS A 95 -15.01 13.80 27.08
C LYS A 95 -14.86 12.94 25.84
N ALA A 96 -13.65 12.49 25.53
CA ALA A 96 -13.34 11.74 24.32
C ALA A 96 -13.03 10.25 24.63
N LYS A 97 -13.80 9.62 25.51
CA LYS A 97 -13.62 8.19 25.84
C LYS A 97 -13.68 7.26 24.63
N THR A 98 -14.32 7.70 23.54
CA THR A 98 -14.46 6.96 22.28
C THR A 98 -13.35 7.22 21.28
N SER A 99 -12.54 8.26 21.49
CA SER A 99 -11.48 8.69 20.57
C SER A 99 -10.14 8.76 21.28
N PRO A 100 -9.48 7.62 21.52
CA PRO A 100 -8.17 7.59 22.18
C PRO A 100 -7.07 8.16 21.28
N LEU A 101 -6.01 8.66 21.92
CA LEU A 101 -4.71 8.80 21.29
C LEU A 101 -4.16 7.39 21.04
N GLU A 102 -3.89 7.05 19.82
CA GLU A 102 -3.29 5.76 19.47
C GLU A 102 -1.83 5.93 19.08
N ILE A 103 -0.97 5.16 19.72
CA ILE A 103 0.45 5.02 19.38
C ILE A 103 0.66 3.59 18.95
N SER A 104 1.21 3.37 17.77
CA SER A 104 1.55 2.03 17.30
C SER A 104 2.97 1.96 16.81
N GLY A 105 3.55 0.78 16.91
CA GLY A 105 4.87 0.46 16.38
C GLY A 105 4.84 -0.89 15.68
N GLU A 106 5.65 -0.99 14.64
CA GLU A 106 5.86 -2.20 13.86
C GLU A 106 7.36 -2.39 13.65
N LEU A 107 7.82 -3.60 13.92
CA LEU A 107 9.16 -4.07 13.60
C LEU A 107 9.01 -5.30 12.73
N SER A 108 9.67 -5.33 11.58
CA SER A 108 9.72 -6.53 10.75
C SER A 108 11.11 -6.74 10.20
N SER A 109 11.50 -8.01 10.08
CA SER A 109 12.75 -8.43 9.44
C SER A 109 12.48 -9.67 8.63
N SER A 110 12.89 -9.66 7.38
CA SER A 110 12.71 -10.78 6.45
C SER A 110 13.99 -11.03 5.64
N LEU A 111 14.20 -12.28 5.32
CA LEU A 111 15.22 -12.75 4.38
C LEU A 111 14.50 -13.72 3.44
N LEU A 112 14.26 -13.29 2.20
CA LEU A 112 13.43 -14.01 1.26
C LEU A 112 14.15 -14.22 -0.07
N LYS A 113 13.98 -15.38 -0.64
CA LYS A 113 14.44 -15.67 -2.02
C LYS A 113 13.61 -14.80 -2.99
N PRO A 114 14.24 -14.18 -4.01
CA PRO A 114 13.50 -13.46 -5.05
C PRO A 114 12.50 -14.38 -5.77
N GLU A 115 11.40 -13.81 -6.21
CA GLU A 115 10.32 -14.55 -6.88
C GLU A 115 10.80 -15.27 -8.14
N PHE A 116 10.10 -16.34 -8.53
CA PHE A 116 10.46 -17.16 -9.68
C PHE A 116 10.66 -16.34 -10.95
N TYR A 117 9.71 -15.48 -11.32
CA TYR A 117 9.80 -14.68 -12.55
C TYR A 117 10.86 -13.57 -12.50
N GLN A 118 11.35 -13.21 -11.33
CA GLN A 118 12.54 -12.38 -11.20
C GLN A 118 13.82 -13.17 -11.50
N ARG A 119 13.89 -14.44 -11.12
CA ARG A 119 15.06 -15.30 -11.35
C ARG A 119 15.10 -15.84 -12.77
N HIS A 120 13.94 -16.17 -13.33
CA HIS A 120 13.78 -16.82 -14.63
C HIS A 120 12.85 -16.00 -15.51
N PHE A 121 13.35 -15.48 -16.60
CA PHE A 121 12.54 -14.73 -17.56
C PHE A 121 12.97 -15.05 -18.99
N TYR A 122 12.01 -15.31 -19.86
CA TYR A 122 12.25 -15.64 -21.25
C TYR A 122 11.33 -14.84 -22.17
N SER A 123 11.91 -13.93 -22.96
CA SER A 123 11.21 -13.20 -24.01
C SER A 123 11.41 -13.86 -25.37
N THR A 124 10.35 -14.06 -26.13
CA THR A 124 10.41 -14.49 -27.53
C THR A 124 10.68 -13.35 -28.48
N ILE A 125 10.48 -12.10 -28.03
CA ILE A 125 10.55 -10.89 -28.85
C ILE A 125 11.96 -10.28 -28.81
N ASN A 126 12.60 -10.30 -27.65
CA ASN A 126 13.90 -9.65 -27.42
C ASN A 126 14.82 -10.57 -26.65
N GLU A 127 15.94 -10.94 -27.25
CA GLU A 127 16.94 -11.84 -26.64
C GLU A 127 17.67 -11.23 -25.43
N MET A 128 17.79 -9.90 -25.37
CA MET A 128 18.37 -9.23 -24.20
C MET A 128 17.49 -9.40 -22.95
N LEU A 129 16.20 -9.69 -23.15
CA LEU A 129 15.24 -9.95 -22.08
C LEU A 129 15.06 -11.44 -21.84
N ARG A 130 16.19 -12.15 -21.75
CA ARG A 130 16.25 -13.58 -21.39
C ARG A 130 17.29 -13.73 -20.31
N TRP A 131 16.89 -14.24 -19.17
CA TRP A 131 17.83 -14.51 -18.08
C TRP A 131 17.37 -15.67 -17.21
N ASP A 132 18.37 -16.35 -16.69
CA ASP A 132 18.29 -17.34 -15.63
C ASP A 132 19.35 -16.95 -14.61
N LYS A 133 18.94 -16.33 -13.50
CA LYS A 133 19.84 -15.70 -12.53
C LYS A 133 19.72 -16.37 -11.17
N ASP A 134 20.86 -16.78 -10.62
CA ASP A 134 20.96 -17.15 -9.23
C ASP A 134 21.14 -15.86 -8.41
N LEU A 135 20.05 -15.40 -7.79
CA LEU A 135 19.99 -14.16 -7.05
C LEU A 135 20.13 -14.44 -5.55
N ASN A 136 20.85 -13.57 -4.88
CA ASN A 136 20.93 -13.59 -3.42
C ASN A 136 19.57 -13.28 -2.80
N ARG A 137 19.33 -13.80 -1.60
CA ARG A 137 18.14 -13.45 -0.82
C ARG A 137 18.09 -11.97 -0.51
N ILE A 138 16.92 -11.40 -0.63
CA ILE A 138 16.64 -10.01 -0.26
C ILE A 138 16.41 -9.96 1.24
N SER A 139 17.25 -9.23 1.94
CA SER A 139 17.06 -8.95 3.35
C SER A 139 16.40 -7.59 3.52
N THR A 140 15.30 -7.54 4.26
CA THR A 140 14.58 -6.30 4.54
C THR A 140 14.31 -6.18 6.04
N THR A 141 14.79 -5.12 6.66
CA THR A 141 14.46 -4.77 8.04
C THR A 141 13.73 -3.43 8.05
N LYS A 142 12.57 -3.38 8.71
CA LYS A 142 11.71 -2.18 8.80
C LYS A 142 11.34 -1.88 10.24
N ILE A 143 11.39 -0.62 10.59
CA ILE A 143 10.84 -0.07 11.82
C ILE A 143 9.84 1.01 11.42
N LYS A 144 8.63 0.94 11.94
CA LYS A 144 7.58 1.93 11.68
C LYS A 144 6.93 2.33 13.00
N GLY A 145 6.67 3.62 13.16
CA GLY A 145 5.92 4.17 14.27
C GLY A 145 4.78 5.03 13.77
N SER A 146 3.67 5.06 14.47
CA SER A 146 2.56 5.95 14.16
C SER A 146 1.91 6.54 15.41
N ILE A 147 1.45 7.78 15.25
CA ILE A 147 0.64 8.49 16.22
C ILE A 147 -0.66 8.91 15.53
N ASN A 148 -1.79 8.53 16.08
CA ASN A 148 -3.10 8.89 15.58
C ASN A 148 -3.92 9.56 16.68
N ILE A 149 -4.38 10.77 16.42
CA ILE A 149 -5.20 11.58 17.33
C ILE A 149 -6.54 11.88 16.64
N PRO A 150 -7.52 10.96 16.72
CA PRO A 150 -8.78 11.11 15.98
C PRO A 150 -9.56 12.39 16.36
N HIS A 151 -9.44 12.83 17.62
CA HIS A 151 -10.07 14.07 18.08
C HIS A 151 -9.58 15.31 17.33
N TRP A 152 -8.31 15.32 16.92
CA TRP A 152 -7.71 16.40 16.12
C TRP A 152 -7.67 16.08 14.64
N ARG A 153 -8.19 14.90 14.24
CA ARG A 153 -8.13 14.41 12.86
C ARG A 153 -6.69 14.43 12.31
N PHE A 154 -5.78 14.04 13.18
CA PHE A 154 -4.33 14.06 12.94
C PHE A 154 -3.78 12.66 12.97
N SER A 155 -2.94 12.32 11.98
CA SER A 155 -2.06 11.16 12.05
C SER A 155 -0.67 11.48 11.51
N LEU A 156 0.33 10.93 12.16
CA LEU A 156 1.73 10.98 11.76
C LEU A 156 2.29 9.57 11.78
N ASP A 157 2.80 9.12 10.65
CA ASP A 157 3.49 7.84 10.50
C ASP A 157 4.94 8.12 10.12
N GLY A 158 5.88 7.44 10.78
CA GLY A 158 7.30 7.46 10.45
C GLY A 158 7.82 6.05 10.23
N GLY A 159 8.70 5.85 9.26
CA GLY A 159 9.29 4.55 8.98
C GLY A 159 10.73 4.65 8.51
N TYR A 160 11.52 3.67 8.90
CA TYR A 160 12.88 3.47 8.42
C TYR A 160 13.02 2.01 7.98
N ALA A 161 13.58 1.80 6.80
CA ALA A 161 13.85 0.49 6.26
C ALA A 161 15.27 0.39 5.73
N ILE A 162 15.89 -0.78 5.90
CA ILE A 162 17.16 -1.16 5.26
C ILE A 162 16.86 -2.38 4.39
N VAL A 163 17.25 -2.31 3.13
CA VAL A 163 17.09 -3.40 2.17
C VAL A 163 18.46 -3.76 1.60
N ASN A 164 18.85 -5.02 1.73
CA ASN A 164 20.07 -5.57 1.11
C ASN A 164 19.66 -6.47 -0.06
N ASN A 165 20.53 -6.54 -1.07
CA ASN A 165 20.30 -7.33 -2.29
C ASN A 165 19.00 -6.93 -3.01
N TYR A 166 18.69 -5.63 -3.04
CA TYR A 166 17.48 -5.12 -3.68
C TYR A 166 17.48 -5.41 -5.17
N THR A 167 16.37 -5.98 -5.68
CA THR A 167 16.19 -6.27 -7.12
C THR A 167 15.46 -5.12 -7.80
N TYR A 168 15.93 -4.70 -8.96
CA TYR A 168 15.33 -3.65 -9.76
C TYR A 168 15.54 -3.94 -11.26
N TYR A 169 14.76 -3.30 -12.10
CA TYR A 169 14.93 -3.39 -13.55
C TYR A 169 15.65 -2.15 -14.06
N ASP A 170 16.74 -2.37 -14.79
CA ASP A 170 17.53 -1.27 -15.37
C ASP A 170 16.81 -0.60 -16.55
N THR A 171 17.46 0.36 -17.20
CA THR A 171 16.91 1.12 -18.34
C THR A 171 16.54 0.25 -19.54
N PHE A 172 17.14 -0.91 -19.67
CA PHE A 172 16.87 -1.87 -20.74
C PHE A 172 15.76 -2.87 -20.37
N GLY A 173 15.27 -2.83 -19.14
CA GLY A 173 14.29 -3.79 -18.63
C GLY A 173 14.89 -5.09 -18.16
N VAL A 174 16.21 -5.16 -18.00
CA VAL A 174 16.91 -6.34 -17.49
C VAL A 174 16.94 -6.28 -15.97
N LEU A 175 16.62 -7.40 -15.32
CA LEU A 175 16.69 -7.48 -13.87
C LEU A 175 18.13 -7.37 -13.38
N GLN A 176 18.35 -6.53 -12.41
CA GLN A 176 19.60 -6.34 -11.69
C GLN A 176 19.39 -6.53 -10.18
N GLN A 177 20.47 -6.86 -9.48
CA GLN A 177 20.46 -6.94 -8.03
C GLN A 177 21.56 -6.05 -7.46
N HIS A 178 21.18 -5.14 -6.57
CA HIS A 178 22.10 -4.23 -5.90
C HIS A 178 22.57 -4.85 -4.58
N GLY A 179 23.85 -5.17 -4.49
CA GLY A 179 24.43 -5.91 -3.35
C GLY A 179 24.60 -5.07 -2.07
N GLU A 180 24.64 -3.74 -2.18
CA GLU A 180 24.83 -2.86 -1.03
C GLU A 180 23.50 -2.51 -0.34
N PRO A 181 23.55 -2.19 0.97
CA PRO A 181 22.35 -1.79 1.70
C PRO A 181 21.77 -0.46 1.20
N ILE A 182 20.48 -0.43 0.97
CA ILE A 182 19.73 0.78 0.67
C ILE A 182 18.88 1.13 1.90
N SER A 183 19.05 2.36 2.40
CA SER A 183 18.24 2.90 3.48
C SER A 183 17.10 3.74 2.92
N VAL A 184 15.90 3.55 3.46
CA VAL A 184 14.71 4.32 3.10
C VAL A 184 14.10 4.92 4.37
N LEU A 185 13.95 6.23 4.38
CA LEU A 185 13.24 6.96 5.44
C LEU A 185 11.92 7.48 4.86
N THR A 186 10.84 7.33 5.60
CA THR A 186 9.52 7.83 5.23
C THR A 186 8.86 8.55 6.40
N ALA A 187 8.16 9.63 6.11
CA ALA A 187 7.27 10.29 7.06
C ALA A 187 5.98 10.69 6.34
N ASN A 188 4.83 10.31 6.87
CA ASN A 188 3.52 10.61 6.30
C ASN A 188 2.68 11.34 7.33
N LEU A 189 2.27 12.55 7.01
CA LEU A 189 1.44 13.42 7.82
C LEU A 189 0.05 13.52 7.18
N ASN A 190 -0.99 13.28 7.97
CA ASN A 190 -2.37 13.60 7.57
C ASN A 190 -2.97 14.52 8.64
N GLN A 191 -3.51 15.64 8.20
CA GLN A 191 -4.21 16.59 9.07
C GLN A 191 -5.42 17.14 8.35
N GLU A 192 -6.58 16.99 8.96
CA GLU A 192 -7.80 17.65 8.53
C GLU A 192 -8.19 18.77 9.51
N PHE A 193 -8.34 19.98 8.99
CA PHE A 193 -8.96 21.08 9.72
C PHE A 193 -10.39 21.23 9.26
N VAL A 194 -11.31 21.36 10.23
CA VAL A 194 -12.72 21.65 9.95
C VAL A 194 -13.07 23.01 10.55
N LEU A 195 -13.36 23.96 9.66
CA LEU A 195 -13.70 25.32 10.03
C LEU A 195 -15.20 25.51 9.84
N TRP A 196 -15.85 26.14 10.81
CA TRP A 196 -17.31 26.44 10.82
C TRP A 196 -18.19 25.20 10.59
N ASN A 197 -17.70 24.00 10.89
CA ASN A 197 -18.36 22.71 10.62
C ASN A 197 -18.72 22.46 9.14
N THR A 198 -18.21 23.26 8.23
CA THR A 198 -18.59 23.27 6.81
C THR A 198 -17.38 23.17 5.90
N LEU A 199 -16.31 23.92 6.19
CA LEU A 199 -15.09 23.92 5.38
C LEU A 199 -14.10 22.90 5.90
N HIS A 200 -13.74 21.94 5.04
CA HIS A 200 -12.80 20.86 5.30
C HIS A 200 -11.51 21.11 4.53
N LEU A 201 -10.40 21.18 5.24
CA LEU A 201 -9.05 21.32 4.71
C LEU A 201 -8.26 20.06 5.05
N ASN A 202 -8.27 19.08 4.16
CA ASN A 202 -7.55 17.81 4.34
C ASN A 202 -6.18 17.91 3.67
N ASN A 203 -5.14 17.81 4.48
CA ASN A 203 -3.75 17.94 4.07
C ASN A 203 -3.05 16.60 4.28
N ARG A 204 -2.41 16.10 3.25
CA ARG A 204 -1.57 14.92 3.29
C ARG A 204 -0.21 15.23 2.73
N ALA A 205 0.84 14.97 3.50
CA ALA A 205 2.22 15.16 3.09
C ALA A 205 3.01 13.88 3.31
N LEU A 206 3.70 13.42 2.28
CA LEU A 206 4.61 12.28 2.32
C LEU A 206 6.01 12.79 2.04
N LEU A 207 6.92 12.61 3.00
CA LEU A 207 8.36 12.81 2.86
C LEU A 207 9.02 11.46 2.69
N GLN A 208 9.94 11.35 1.74
CA GLN A 208 10.68 10.12 1.45
C GLN A 208 12.15 10.45 1.16
N TYR A 209 13.00 9.56 1.60
CA TYR A 209 14.42 9.61 1.31
C TYR A 209 14.95 8.21 1.03
N SER A 210 15.66 8.04 -0.06
CA SER A 210 16.40 6.84 -0.40
C SER A 210 17.89 7.15 -0.39
N SER A 211 18.72 6.31 0.23
CA SER A 211 20.18 6.47 0.20
C SER A 211 20.77 6.21 -1.19
N ASN A 212 20.05 5.50 -2.05
CA ASN A 212 20.45 5.25 -3.44
C ASN A 212 19.30 5.57 -4.40
N THR A 213 19.28 6.77 -4.93
CA THR A 213 18.23 7.25 -5.83
C THR A 213 18.36 6.72 -7.26
N GLU A 214 19.46 6.08 -7.61
CA GLU A 214 19.65 5.46 -8.93
C GLU A 214 18.96 4.10 -9.00
N VAL A 215 18.99 3.34 -7.90
CA VAL A 215 18.42 2.02 -7.78
C VAL A 215 16.98 2.09 -7.30
N LEU A 216 16.71 2.95 -6.31
CA LEU A 216 15.37 3.17 -5.75
C LEU A 216 15.04 4.67 -5.80
N PRO A 217 14.63 5.18 -6.96
CA PRO A 217 14.24 6.57 -7.11
C PRO A 217 12.90 6.83 -6.42
N LEU A 218 12.85 7.84 -5.54
CA LEU A 218 11.65 8.26 -4.83
C LEU A 218 11.51 9.79 -4.88
N PRO A 219 10.29 10.35 -5.03
CA PRO A 219 10.07 11.77 -4.84
C PRO A 219 10.30 12.13 -3.38
N ARG A 220 11.04 13.20 -3.10
CA ARG A 220 11.34 13.61 -1.73
C ARG A 220 10.11 14.10 -0.97
N LEU A 221 9.21 14.76 -1.68
CA LEU A 221 7.96 15.28 -1.11
C LEU A 221 6.82 14.99 -2.08
N ALA A 222 5.74 14.45 -1.58
CA ALA A 222 4.47 14.36 -2.28
C ALA A 222 3.36 14.94 -1.39
N LEU A 223 2.52 15.79 -1.97
CA LEU A 223 1.40 16.44 -1.31
C LEU A 223 0.09 16.04 -1.98
N ASN A 224 -0.93 15.83 -1.15
CA ASN A 224 -2.31 15.77 -1.59
C ASN A 224 -3.15 16.68 -0.69
N LEU A 225 -3.77 17.68 -1.30
CA LEU A 225 -4.53 18.72 -0.63
C LEU A 225 -5.98 18.65 -1.13
N LYS A 226 -6.90 18.22 -0.26
CA LYS A 226 -8.31 18.11 -0.60
C LYS A 226 -9.12 19.09 0.25
N TYR A 227 -9.59 20.17 -0.39
CA TYR A 227 -10.33 21.26 0.25
C TYR A 227 -11.75 21.29 -0.30
N TYR A 228 -12.73 21.23 0.59
CA TYR A 228 -14.13 21.20 0.20
C TYR A 228 -15.04 21.81 1.24
N VAL A 229 -16.16 22.32 0.77
CA VAL A 229 -17.28 22.74 1.58
C VAL A 229 -18.33 21.63 1.58
N GLN A 230 -18.79 21.27 2.77
CA GLN A 230 -19.87 20.29 2.96
C GLN A 230 -21.04 20.94 3.67
N PHE A 231 -22.22 20.80 3.10
CA PHE A 231 -23.44 21.36 3.67
C PHE A 231 -24.67 20.54 3.29
N PRO A 232 -25.68 20.47 4.15
CA PRO A 232 -26.98 19.94 3.80
C PRO A 232 -27.72 20.94 2.92
N VAL A 233 -28.18 20.50 1.75
CA VAL A 233 -29.10 21.26 0.89
C VAL A 233 -30.52 21.08 1.41
N GLU A 234 -30.85 19.84 1.78
CA GLU A 234 -32.09 19.50 2.49
C GLU A 234 -31.73 18.55 3.63
N PRO A 235 -31.89 18.96 4.90
CA PRO A 235 -31.49 18.19 6.06
C PRO A 235 -32.03 16.77 6.07
N GLY A 236 -31.16 15.77 6.16
CA GLY A 236 -31.50 14.34 6.18
C GLY A 236 -31.93 13.76 4.83
N VAL A 237 -31.94 14.56 3.75
CA VAL A 237 -32.33 14.12 2.39
C VAL A 237 -31.18 14.27 1.40
N LEU A 238 -30.54 15.44 1.39
CA LEU A 238 -29.51 15.77 0.40
C LEU A 238 -28.35 16.51 1.06
N ASP A 239 -27.21 15.86 1.15
CA ASP A 239 -25.92 16.46 1.51
C ASP A 239 -25.07 16.70 0.26
N MET A 240 -24.39 17.84 0.22
CA MET A 240 -23.54 18.23 -0.89
C MET A 240 -22.12 18.54 -0.43
N GLN A 241 -21.15 18.10 -1.22
CA GLN A 241 -19.74 18.49 -1.10
C GLN A 241 -19.29 19.11 -2.42
N ILE A 242 -18.66 20.28 -2.34
CA ILE A 242 -18.05 20.95 -3.50
C ILE A 242 -16.61 21.27 -3.11
N GLY A 243 -15.66 20.90 -3.95
CA GLY A 243 -14.27 21.11 -3.60
C GLY A 243 -13.29 20.88 -4.71
N ILE A 244 -12.03 21.04 -4.32
CA ILE A 244 -10.85 20.79 -5.13
C ILE A 244 -9.98 19.74 -4.46
N ASN A 245 -9.28 18.96 -5.26
CA ASN A 245 -8.30 18.00 -4.79
C ASN A 245 -7.04 18.16 -5.64
N GLY A 246 -5.95 18.57 -5.02
CA GLY A 246 -4.69 18.86 -5.67
C GLY A 246 -3.60 17.87 -5.33
N TRP A 247 -2.73 17.59 -6.28
CA TRP A 247 -1.53 16.77 -6.11
C TRP A 247 -0.30 17.52 -6.58
N PHE A 248 0.77 17.34 -5.83
CA PHE A 248 2.08 17.84 -6.15
C PHE A 248 3.13 16.84 -5.69
N ASN A 249 4.18 16.64 -6.45
CA ASN A 249 5.41 16.01 -5.97
C ASN A 249 6.64 16.67 -6.55
N THR A 250 7.75 16.59 -5.81
CA THR A 250 9.06 17.06 -6.26
C THR A 250 9.57 16.24 -7.44
N LYS A 251 10.44 16.85 -8.25
CA LYS A 251 11.09 16.19 -9.38
C LYS A 251 11.86 14.94 -8.95
N TRP A 252 11.74 13.89 -9.72
CA TRP A 252 12.43 12.62 -9.53
C TRP A 252 12.49 11.84 -10.84
N TYR A 253 13.39 10.86 -10.92
CA TYR A 253 13.46 9.94 -12.05
C TYR A 253 12.43 8.83 -11.84
N SER A 254 11.22 9.07 -12.30
CA SER A 254 10.13 8.10 -12.15
C SER A 254 10.39 6.89 -13.06
N PRO A 255 10.22 5.65 -12.56
CA PRO A 255 10.36 4.47 -13.39
C PRO A 255 9.42 4.48 -14.58
N GLN A 256 9.88 3.95 -15.70
CA GLN A 256 9.17 3.88 -16.96
C GLN A 256 8.57 2.49 -17.16
N TRP A 257 7.38 2.40 -17.71
CA TRP A 257 6.76 1.12 -18.02
C TRP A 257 7.40 0.46 -19.24
N ASN A 258 7.80 -0.81 -19.10
CA ASN A 258 8.28 -1.64 -20.18
C ASN A 258 7.19 -2.63 -20.60
N TYR A 259 6.71 -2.51 -21.84
CA TYR A 259 5.61 -3.34 -22.36
C TYR A 259 5.98 -4.81 -22.56
N ILE A 260 7.27 -5.09 -22.80
CA ILE A 260 7.73 -6.45 -23.10
C ILE A 260 7.81 -7.26 -21.81
N THR A 261 8.34 -6.67 -20.76
CA THR A 261 8.51 -7.33 -19.46
C THR A 261 7.30 -7.16 -18.54
N GLY A 262 6.42 -6.19 -18.82
CA GLY A 262 5.28 -5.88 -17.97
C GLY A 262 5.66 -5.31 -16.61
N VAL A 263 6.83 -4.67 -16.49
CA VAL A 263 7.35 -4.10 -15.23
C VAL A 263 7.79 -2.67 -15.41
N PHE A 264 7.97 -1.97 -14.30
CA PHE A 264 8.58 -0.65 -14.28
C PHE A 264 10.10 -0.76 -14.26
N THR A 265 10.77 -0.03 -15.16
CA THR A 265 12.23 0.01 -15.30
C THR A 265 12.77 1.37 -14.86
N ASN A 266 13.92 1.37 -14.23
CA ASN A 266 14.59 2.61 -13.86
C ASN A 266 15.05 3.33 -15.14
N GLN A 267 14.96 4.66 -15.09
CA GLN A 267 15.45 5.53 -16.17
C GLN A 267 16.13 6.76 -15.60
N LYS A 268 17.05 7.37 -16.36
CA LYS A 268 17.85 8.54 -15.97
C LYS A 268 17.71 9.71 -16.95
N GLU A 269 16.80 9.61 -17.91
CA GLU A 269 16.66 10.62 -18.96
C GLU A 269 15.76 11.76 -18.53
N TRP A 270 14.65 11.44 -17.86
CA TRP A 270 13.60 12.39 -17.57
C TRP A 270 13.24 12.44 -16.09
N GLN A 271 13.24 13.66 -15.54
CA GLN A 271 12.70 13.92 -14.21
C GLN A 271 11.26 14.42 -14.32
N TYR A 272 10.38 13.81 -13.56
CA TYR A 272 8.97 14.18 -13.53
C TYR A 272 8.59 14.82 -12.19
N ASN A 273 7.71 15.78 -12.25
CA ASN A 273 6.97 16.28 -11.11
C ASN A 273 5.49 16.32 -11.47
N ASN A 274 4.63 16.08 -10.49
CA ASN A 274 3.22 16.37 -10.64
C ASN A 274 2.97 17.72 -10.04
N GLY A 275 2.76 18.71 -10.85
CA GLY A 275 2.49 19.85 -10.13
C GLY A 275 2.22 21.17 -10.83
N PRO A 276 1.16 21.83 -10.39
CA PRO A 276 0.05 21.30 -9.62
C PRO A 276 -1.04 20.70 -10.51
N PHE A 277 -1.34 19.40 -10.29
CA PHE A 277 -2.57 18.81 -10.81
C PHE A 277 -3.70 19.05 -9.82
N PHE A 278 -4.88 19.32 -10.31
CA PHE A 278 -6.06 19.40 -9.45
C PHE A 278 -7.32 18.93 -10.16
N ASP A 279 -8.22 18.40 -9.36
CA ASP A 279 -9.57 18.05 -9.76
C ASP A 279 -10.55 19.00 -9.07
N VAL A 280 -11.62 19.37 -9.76
CA VAL A 280 -12.80 20.00 -9.15
C VAL A 280 -13.90 18.96 -9.10
N PHE A 281 -14.57 18.85 -7.95
CA PHE A 281 -15.59 17.83 -7.76
C PHE A 281 -16.82 18.36 -7.05
N ILE A 282 -17.94 17.74 -7.38
CA ILE A 282 -19.22 17.87 -6.67
C ILE A 282 -19.67 16.45 -6.34
N ASN A 283 -19.88 16.18 -5.05
CA ASN A 283 -20.49 14.95 -4.56
C ASN A 283 -21.84 15.29 -3.95
N MET A 284 -22.85 14.51 -4.29
CA MET A 284 -24.21 14.65 -3.76
C MET A 284 -24.62 13.33 -3.15
N GLN A 285 -25.01 13.35 -1.88
CA GLN A 285 -25.60 12.19 -1.21
C GLN A 285 -27.08 12.42 -1.04
N TRP A 286 -27.89 11.76 -1.87
CA TRP A 286 -29.33 11.77 -1.79
C TRP A 286 -29.83 10.50 -1.13
N LYS A 287 -30.10 10.59 0.18
CA LYS A 287 -30.41 9.42 1.02
C LYS A 287 -29.29 8.37 0.93
N THR A 288 -29.57 7.23 0.30
CA THR A 288 -28.61 6.13 0.09
C THR A 288 -27.86 6.23 -1.24
N CYS A 289 -28.29 7.10 -2.15
CA CYS A 289 -27.68 7.27 -3.48
C CYS A 289 -26.58 8.33 -3.42
N CYS A 290 -25.38 8.00 -3.88
CA CYS A 290 -24.28 8.95 -4.07
C CYS A 290 -24.10 9.25 -5.54
N ILE A 291 -24.14 10.51 -5.93
CA ILE A 291 -23.89 11.00 -7.28
C ILE A 291 -22.63 11.86 -7.22
N PHE A 292 -21.71 11.65 -8.14
CA PHE A 292 -20.54 12.51 -8.24
C PHE A 292 -20.33 13.03 -9.66
N VAL A 293 -19.85 14.25 -9.73
CA VAL A 293 -19.38 14.91 -10.95
C VAL A 293 -17.97 15.41 -10.65
N LYS A 294 -17.01 15.08 -11.50
CA LYS A 294 -15.61 15.42 -11.29
C LYS A 294 -14.97 15.86 -12.61
N ALA A 295 -14.48 17.08 -12.65
CA ALA A 295 -13.57 17.55 -13.67
C ALA A 295 -12.14 17.21 -13.22
N GLN A 296 -11.51 16.26 -13.88
CA GLN A 296 -10.24 15.66 -13.46
C GLN A 296 -9.06 16.20 -14.26
N ASN A 297 -7.89 16.26 -13.63
CA ASN A 297 -6.61 16.66 -14.23
C ASN A 297 -6.65 18.07 -14.86
N LEU A 298 -7.37 18.98 -14.25
CA LEU A 298 -7.28 20.40 -14.56
C LEU A 298 -5.89 20.89 -14.18
N GLY A 299 -5.24 21.68 -15.01
CA GLY A 299 -3.85 22.06 -14.81
C GLY A 299 -2.86 21.34 -15.74
N GLY A 300 -3.29 20.27 -16.40
CA GLY A 300 -2.55 19.69 -17.53
C GLY A 300 -2.56 20.65 -18.70
N GLY A 301 -1.46 21.40 -18.89
CA GLY A 301 -1.39 22.44 -19.92
C GLY A 301 -1.96 23.81 -19.53
N TRP A 302 -2.44 23.97 -18.29
CA TRP A 302 -2.92 25.27 -17.78
C TRP A 302 -2.76 25.32 -16.25
N PRO A 303 -2.30 26.37 -15.61
CA PRO A 303 -1.90 27.68 -16.18
C PRO A 303 -0.49 27.72 -16.78
N MET A 304 0.25 26.63 -16.69
CA MET A 304 1.62 26.52 -17.18
C MET A 304 1.70 25.35 -18.17
N ASP A 305 2.30 25.61 -19.32
CA ASP A 305 2.60 24.58 -20.30
C ASP A 305 3.78 23.73 -19.81
N HIS A 306 3.48 22.67 -19.09
CA HIS A 306 4.47 21.73 -18.58
C HIS A 306 4.40 20.43 -19.37
N ALA A 307 5.34 20.25 -20.29
CA ALA A 307 5.59 18.98 -20.95
C ALA A 307 5.89 17.85 -19.94
N ASP A 308 6.27 18.20 -18.73
CA ASP A 308 6.61 17.30 -17.62
C ASP A 308 5.40 16.62 -16.94
N TYR A 309 4.18 17.02 -17.29
CA TYR A 309 2.96 16.39 -16.79
C TYR A 309 2.68 14.98 -17.28
N PHE A 310 3.31 14.61 -18.38
CA PHE A 310 3.25 13.23 -18.82
C PHE A 310 4.10 12.42 -17.86
N SER A 311 3.40 11.72 -16.99
CA SER A 311 3.99 10.84 -15.99
C SER A 311 5.01 9.90 -16.64
N ALA A 312 5.81 9.26 -15.82
CA ALA A 312 6.68 8.15 -16.16
C ALA A 312 5.98 7.04 -17.00
N HIS A 313 4.68 7.08 -17.07
CA HIS A 313 3.86 6.26 -17.95
C HIS A 313 3.73 6.84 -19.36
N LYS A 314 4.75 7.53 -19.83
CA LYS A 314 4.81 8.15 -21.17
C LYS A 314 4.36 7.22 -22.29
N HIS A 315 4.45 5.93 -22.09
CA HIS A 315 4.02 4.90 -23.03
C HIS A 315 2.64 4.31 -22.74
N ILE A 316 2.08 4.54 -21.56
CA ILE A 316 0.69 4.18 -21.31
C ILE A 316 -0.13 5.40 -21.63
N VAL A 317 -0.86 5.36 -22.75
CA VAL A 317 -1.91 6.32 -23.05
C VAL A 317 -3.00 6.15 -22.00
N THR A 318 -2.73 6.70 -20.82
CA THR A 318 -3.76 6.76 -19.80
C THR A 318 -4.60 7.98 -20.13
N THR A 319 -5.80 7.75 -20.63
CA THR A 319 -6.85 8.76 -20.74
C THR A 319 -7.07 9.51 -19.41
N GLY A 320 -6.52 8.99 -18.31
CA GLY A 320 -6.57 9.58 -16.97
C GLY A 320 -5.66 10.81 -16.76
N LEU A 321 -4.71 11.10 -17.66
CA LEU A 321 -3.83 12.27 -17.56
C LEU A 321 -4.33 13.49 -18.33
N MET A 322 -5.26 13.30 -19.25
CA MET A 322 -5.91 14.43 -19.94
C MET A 322 -7.05 14.97 -19.07
N PRO A 323 -7.33 16.28 -19.15
CA PRO A 323 -8.54 16.83 -18.57
C PRO A 323 -9.77 16.03 -19.01
N SER A 324 -10.53 15.54 -18.07
CA SER A 324 -11.68 14.69 -18.33
C SER A 324 -12.80 14.95 -17.36
N LEU A 325 -14.04 14.80 -17.85
CA LEU A 325 -15.24 14.87 -17.02
C LEU A 325 -15.66 13.44 -16.64
N LYS A 326 -15.79 13.17 -15.36
CA LYS A 326 -16.30 11.90 -14.83
C LYS A 326 -17.60 12.13 -14.10
N ILE A 327 -18.59 11.32 -14.41
CA ILE A 327 -19.89 11.31 -13.73
C ILE A 327 -20.14 9.88 -13.29
N GLY A 328 -20.61 9.71 -12.07
CA GLY A 328 -20.95 8.38 -11.56
C GLY A 328 -22.04 8.42 -10.52
N ILE A 329 -22.72 7.29 -10.41
CA ILE A 329 -23.79 7.05 -9.43
C ILE A 329 -23.43 5.76 -8.69
N PHE A 330 -23.47 5.84 -7.38
CA PHE A 330 -23.34 4.70 -6.49
C PHE A 330 -24.63 4.57 -5.67
N TRP A 331 -25.36 3.47 -5.87
CA TRP A 331 -26.60 3.22 -5.16
C TRP A 331 -26.53 1.83 -4.51
N PRO A 332 -26.27 1.75 -3.19
CA PRO A 332 -26.27 0.48 -2.48
C PRO A 332 -27.70 -0.01 -2.28
N PHE A 333 -27.99 -1.21 -2.74
CA PHE A 333 -29.24 -1.91 -2.46
C PHE A 333 -29.01 -2.91 -1.34
N TYR A 334 -29.62 -2.66 -0.20
CA TYR A 334 -29.63 -3.62 0.90
C TYR A 334 -30.95 -4.38 0.89
N ILE A 335 -30.89 -5.68 0.62
CA ILE A 335 -32.03 -6.58 0.85
C ILE A 335 -31.90 -7.05 2.31
N SER A 336 -32.69 -6.50 3.20
CA SER A 336 -32.85 -7.10 4.53
C SER A 336 -33.60 -8.42 4.36
N PRO A 337 -33.06 -9.57 4.78
CA PRO A 337 -33.83 -10.79 4.81
C PRO A 337 -35.01 -10.56 5.76
N THR A 338 -36.21 -10.67 5.24
CA THR A 338 -37.42 -10.62 6.05
C THR A 338 -37.39 -11.86 6.93
N ILE A 339 -37.02 -11.72 8.20
CA ILE A 339 -37.18 -12.78 9.17
C ILE A 339 -38.69 -12.89 9.37
N ASN A 340 -39.31 -13.87 8.68
CA ASN A 340 -40.66 -14.28 9.01
C ASN A 340 -40.66 -14.79 10.45
N LYS A 341 -41.14 -13.96 11.38
CA LYS A 341 -41.50 -14.42 12.69
C LYS A 341 -42.62 -15.46 12.48
N VAL A 342 -42.23 -16.74 12.49
CA VAL A 342 -43.19 -17.82 12.66
C VAL A 342 -43.87 -17.55 13.97
N ALA A 343 -45.12 -17.10 13.90
CA ALA A 343 -45.98 -16.96 15.06
C ALA A 343 -46.22 -18.37 15.61
N ASN A 344 -45.56 -18.70 16.70
CA ASN A 344 -45.94 -19.82 17.51
C ASN A 344 -47.35 -19.53 18.07
N LYS A 345 -48.34 -20.27 17.55
CA LYS A 345 -49.63 -20.44 18.19
C LYS A 345 -49.51 -21.50 19.26
#